data_468c49420a757e73b5083397067318b0
#
_entry.id   468c49420a757e73b5083397067318b0
#
_cell.length_a   1.000
_cell.length_b   1.000
_cell.length_c   1.000
_cell.angle_alpha   90.00
_cell.angle_beta   90.00
_cell.angle_gamma   90.00
#
_symmetry.space_group_name_H-M   'P 1'
#
loop_
_entity.id
_entity.type
_entity.pdbx_description
1 polymer ?
#
loop_
_entity_poly.entity_id
_entity_poly.type
_entity_poly.pdbx_seq_one_letter_code
_entity_poly.pdbx_strand_id
1 'polypeptide(L)'
;MLYPLSHRAKQNQICYNDYIMKLLSKKEEKKTEKEKVEERREEVLAKGRKFKYPFQWTRHRIVVNTILIALVVFAMIFIGGWLALYRIGMTDQLLFNITKVLPLSVANVDGEEVRFSDYLMLYRSSMTSIERQSGSQFDESSFEELRSEYKRSALTEAEKYAYATKLAKASDITVSQEEVAAEFDRHLKIGGIDRSEEGFIKIIENNFGLDKSEYDRMLYLTLIKAKVEMDIDTNANKIASRVETLLAENGNDYKAVADQLGDEIIYEETGGLVDSRNIDGGRASEAMKLEPGESSGRFVSMNGDGYYFVKLIKKTDSEVDFVSIKVPFTEFAKQFATLKEDGKISEYINIADPAAEIPQSE
;
A
#
# COMPACT_ATOMS: atom_id res chain seq x y z
N MET A 1 15.06 -112.01 40.24
CA MET A 1 14.95 -111.59 41.64
C MET A 1 14.98 -110.08 41.72
N LEU A 2 13.85 -109.40 41.88
CA LEU A 2 13.75 -107.97 42.07
C LEU A 2 13.67 -107.70 43.58
N TYR A 3 14.65 -107.00 44.13
CA TYR A 3 14.61 -106.49 45.47
C TYR A 3 13.67 -105.28 45.60
N PRO A 4 12.81 -105.22 46.60
CA PRO A 4 11.95 -104.09 46.81
C PRO A 4 12.79 -102.95 47.46
N LEU A 5 12.75 -101.79 46.83
CA LEU A 5 13.30 -100.55 47.36
C LEU A 5 12.72 -100.27 48.75
N SER A 6 13.62 -100.00 49.69
CA SER A 6 13.34 -99.88 51.12
C SER A 6 12.35 -98.74 51.40
N HIS A 7 11.43 -98.96 52.30
CA HIS A 7 10.41 -98.02 52.79
C HIS A 7 11.01 -96.68 53.20
N ARG A 8 12.26 -96.55 53.45
CA ARG A 8 13.02 -95.35 53.85
C ARG A 8 13.26 -94.43 52.69
N ALA A 9 13.44 -94.93 51.45
CA ALA A 9 13.64 -94.09 50.24
C ALA A 9 12.34 -93.41 49.79
N LYS A 10 11.17 -94.09 49.91
CA LYS A 10 9.86 -93.52 49.63
C LYS A 10 9.48 -92.38 50.62
N GLN A 11 9.85 -92.60 51.93
CA GLN A 11 9.52 -91.61 52.95
C GLN A 11 10.36 -90.34 52.81
N ASN A 12 11.64 -90.45 52.40
CA ASN A 12 12.47 -89.27 52.10
C ASN A 12 12.02 -88.51 50.85
N GLN A 13 11.51 -89.20 49.86
CA GLN A 13 11.00 -88.56 48.63
C GLN A 13 9.70 -87.80 48.88
N ILE A 14 8.85 -88.30 49.77
CA ILE A 14 7.60 -87.64 50.17
C ILE A 14 7.90 -86.35 50.96
N CYS A 15 8.87 -86.43 51.94
CA CYS A 15 9.29 -85.30 52.73
C CYS A 15 9.99 -84.23 51.88
N TYR A 16 10.75 -84.60 50.85
CA TYR A 16 11.42 -83.67 49.98
C TYR A 16 10.38 -82.95 49.04
N ASN A 17 9.42 -83.66 48.49
CA ASN A 17 8.36 -83.09 47.70
C ASN A 17 7.47 -82.13 48.49
N ASP A 18 7.15 -82.47 49.75
CA ASP A 18 6.35 -81.64 50.64
C ASP A 18 7.11 -80.32 51.02
N TYR A 19 8.40 -80.41 51.18
CA TYR A 19 9.27 -79.27 51.44
C TYR A 19 9.40 -78.37 50.23
N ILE A 20 9.53 -78.94 49.05
CA ILE A 20 9.55 -78.20 47.78
C ILE A 20 8.18 -77.48 47.49
N MET A 21 7.08 -78.20 47.72
CA MET A 21 5.72 -77.68 47.61
C MET A 21 5.50 -76.53 48.61
N LYS A 22 5.94 -76.60 49.82
CA LYS A 22 5.92 -75.51 50.83
C LYS A 22 6.79 -74.31 50.43
N LEU A 23 7.94 -74.57 49.81
CA LEU A 23 8.81 -73.49 49.30
C LEU A 23 8.20 -72.78 48.10
N LEU A 24 7.56 -73.56 47.22
CA LEU A 24 6.88 -72.99 46.03
C LEU A 24 5.64 -72.18 46.45
N SER A 25 4.78 -72.71 47.32
CA SER A 25 3.64 -72.00 47.86
C SER A 25 4.03 -70.74 48.61
N LYS A 26 5.12 -70.74 49.40
CA LYS A 26 5.65 -69.56 50.07
C LYS A 26 6.23 -68.51 49.08
N LYS A 27 6.73 -69.00 47.94
CA LYS A 27 7.24 -68.12 46.84
C LYS A 27 6.12 -67.51 46.06
N GLU A 28 5.00 -68.18 45.79
CA GLU A 28 3.81 -67.69 45.20
C GLU A 28 3.06 -66.70 46.11
N GLU A 29 2.95 -67.01 47.43
CA GLU A 29 2.37 -66.08 48.38
C GLU A 29 3.16 -64.75 48.48
N LYS A 30 4.52 -64.85 48.50
CA LYS A 30 5.37 -63.66 48.46
C LYS A 30 5.27 -62.86 47.12
N LYS A 31 5.02 -63.54 45.99
CA LYS A 31 4.82 -62.90 44.68
C LYS A 31 3.52 -62.15 44.64
N THR A 32 2.43 -62.76 45.13
CA THR A 32 1.09 -62.10 45.21
C THR A 32 1.11 -60.97 46.25
N GLU A 33 1.84 -61.05 47.35
CA GLU A 33 2.00 -59.94 48.29
C GLU A 33 2.73 -58.71 47.62
N LYS A 34 3.77 -59.00 46.86
CA LYS A 34 4.51 -57.95 46.14
C LYS A 34 3.62 -57.26 45.10
N GLU A 35 2.89 -58.04 44.35
CA GLU A 35 1.94 -57.51 43.37
C GLU A 35 0.85 -56.66 44.05
N LYS A 36 0.29 -57.12 45.16
CA LYS A 36 -0.65 -56.31 45.95
C LYS A 36 -0.06 -55.02 46.55
N VAL A 37 1.21 -55.06 46.92
CA VAL A 37 1.91 -53.87 47.42
C VAL A 37 2.21 -52.89 46.28
N GLU A 38 2.57 -53.39 45.10
CA GLU A 38 2.76 -52.54 43.92
C GLU A 38 1.45 -51.92 43.46
N GLU A 39 0.39 -52.69 43.39
CA GLU A 39 -0.95 -52.23 43.05
C GLU A 39 -1.45 -51.14 44.03
N ARG A 40 -1.28 -51.34 45.33
CA ARG A 40 -1.56 -50.32 46.35
C ARG A 40 -0.68 -49.07 46.21
N ARG A 41 0.58 -49.29 45.87
CA ARG A 41 1.53 -48.18 45.65
C ARG A 41 1.12 -47.34 44.45
N GLU A 42 0.73 -48.00 43.37
CA GLU A 42 0.21 -47.30 42.16
C GLU A 42 -1.10 -46.57 42.47
N GLU A 43 -2.01 -47.21 43.23
CA GLU A 43 -3.28 -46.57 43.61
C GLU A 43 -3.06 -45.33 44.51
N VAL A 44 -2.14 -45.42 45.47
CA VAL A 44 -1.77 -44.29 46.32
C VAL A 44 -1.05 -43.19 45.54
N LEU A 45 -0.17 -43.57 44.60
CA LEU A 45 0.48 -42.62 43.73
C LEU A 45 -0.51 -41.95 42.76
N ALA A 46 -1.48 -42.70 42.21
CA ALA A 46 -2.55 -42.17 41.36
C ALA A 46 -3.47 -41.24 42.16
N LYS A 47 -3.84 -41.61 43.40
CA LYS A 47 -4.58 -40.73 44.31
C LYS A 47 -3.77 -39.49 44.72
N GLY A 48 -2.48 -39.66 45.00
CA GLY A 48 -1.56 -38.56 45.32
C GLY A 48 -1.36 -37.59 44.18
N ARG A 49 -1.28 -38.10 42.95
CA ARG A 49 -1.23 -37.24 41.76
C ARG A 49 -2.53 -36.45 41.57
N LYS A 50 -3.69 -37.06 41.75
CA LYS A 50 -4.96 -36.39 41.73
C LYS A 50 -5.14 -35.31 42.81
N PHE A 51 -4.56 -35.57 44.00
CA PHE A 51 -4.68 -34.63 45.12
C PHE A 51 -3.62 -33.51 45.08
N LYS A 52 -2.43 -33.79 44.55
CA LYS A 52 -1.33 -32.83 44.48
C LYS A 52 -1.48 -31.79 43.34
N TYR A 53 -2.31 -32.05 42.30
CA TYR A 53 -2.46 -31.22 41.13
C TYR A 53 -3.90 -30.91 40.72
N PRO A 54 -4.88 -30.73 41.61
CA PRO A 54 -6.23 -30.36 41.21
C PRO A 54 -6.26 -28.94 40.57
N PHE A 55 -5.30 -28.07 40.96
CA PHE A 55 -5.16 -26.72 40.49
C PHE A 55 -4.53 -26.59 39.10
N GLN A 56 -3.70 -27.55 38.68
CA GLN A 56 -3.07 -27.49 37.37
C GLN A 56 -4.07 -27.82 36.25
N TRP A 57 -4.99 -28.71 36.45
CA TRP A 57 -5.98 -29.08 35.42
C TRP A 57 -7.02 -27.99 35.20
N THR A 58 -7.45 -27.30 36.25
CA THR A 58 -8.29 -26.13 36.17
C THR A 58 -7.56 -24.94 35.57
N ARG A 59 -6.28 -24.74 35.88
CA ARG A 59 -5.44 -23.69 35.23
C ARG A 59 -5.29 -23.92 33.75
N HIS A 60 -5.05 -25.12 33.27
CA HIS A 60 -4.95 -25.43 31.84
C HIS A 60 -6.29 -25.15 31.11
N ARG A 61 -7.43 -25.48 31.69
CA ARG A 61 -8.73 -25.14 31.12
C ARG A 61 -8.98 -23.63 31.06
N ILE A 62 -8.63 -22.90 32.09
CA ILE A 62 -8.76 -21.43 32.10
C ILE A 62 -7.85 -20.83 31.02
N VAL A 63 -6.60 -21.25 30.94
CA VAL A 63 -5.65 -20.76 29.91
C VAL A 63 -6.14 -21.09 28.50
N VAL A 64 -6.57 -22.31 28.24
CA VAL A 64 -7.11 -22.73 26.95
C VAL A 64 -8.37 -21.94 26.58
N ASN A 65 -9.31 -21.78 27.54
CA ASN A 65 -10.53 -20.99 27.30
C ASN A 65 -10.21 -19.51 27.07
N THR A 66 -9.25 -18.94 27.79
CA THR A 66 -8.80 -17.55 27.57
C THR A 66 -8.20 -17.37 26.18
N ILE A 67 -7.35 -18.32 25.75
CA ILE A 67 -6.78 -18.31 24.39
C ILE A 67 -7.88 -18.44 23.35
N LEU A 68 -8.84 -19.36 23.54
CA LEU A 68 -9.97 -19.51 22.61
C LEU A 68 -10.83 -18.25 22.54
N ILE A 69 -11.14 -17.63 23.66
CA ILE A 69 -11.91 -16.36 23.69
C ILE A 69 -11.10 -15.27 22.99
N ALA A 70 -9.80 -15.15 23.26
CA ALA A 70 -8.93 -14.17 22.60
C ALA A 70 -8.90 -14.38 21.07
N LEU A 71 -8.82 -15.63 20.60
CA LEU A 71 -8.87 -15.97 19.17
C LEU A 71 -10.23 -15.62 18.55
N VAL A 72 -11.34 -15.87 19.23
CA VAL A 72 -12.68 -15.51 18.75
C VAL A 72 -12.84 -13.99 18.67
N VAL A 73 -12.40 -13.25 19.70
CA VAL A 73 -12.43 -11.78 19.70
C VAL A 73 -11.55 -11.23 18.57
N PHE A 74 -10.34 -11.79 18.39
CA PHE A 74 -9.45 -11.40 17.29
C PHE A 74 -10.08 -11.67 15.93
N ALA A 75 -10.70 -12.84 15.74
CA ALA A 75 -11.42 -13.17 14.51
C ALA A 75 -12.60 -12.21 14.24
N MET A 76 -13.37 -11.84 15.27
CA MET A 76 -14.46 -10.86 15.13
C MET A 76 -13.94 -9.48 14.74
N ILE A 77 -12.85 -9.01 15.33
CA ILE A 77 -12.21 -7.74 14.97
C ILE A 77 -11.71 -7.79 13.52
N PHE A 78 -11.06 -8.89 13.12
CA PHE A 78 -10.55 -9.06 11.76
C PHE A 78 -11.68 -9.10 10.72
N ILE A 79 -12.73 -9.89 10.96
CA ILE A 79 -13.89 -9.98 10.07
C ILE A 79 -14.63 -8.64 10.02
N GLY A 80 -14.82 -7.97 11.18
CA GLY A 80 -15.46 -6.66 11.25
C GLY A 80 -14.67 -5.60 10.48
N GLY A 81 -13.34 -5.55 10.63
CA GLY A 81 -12.46 -4.66 9.88
C GLY A 81 -12.48 -4.94 8.38
N TRP A 82 -12.45 -6.23 8.00
CA TRP A 82 -12.57 -6.62 6.60
C TRP A 82 -13.91 -6.19 5.99
N LEU A 83 -15.04 -6.42 6.67
CA LEU A 83 -16.35 -5.98 6.21
C LEU A 83 -16.43 -4.45 6.11
N ALA A 84 -15.88 -3.72 7.09
CA ALA A 84 -15.86 -2.27 7.09
C ALA A 84 -15.11 -1.70 5.89
N LEU A 85 -13.93 -2.25 5.56
CA LEU A 85 -13.11 -1.80 4.43
C LEU A 85 -13.70 -2.22 3.08
N TYR A 86 -13.97 -3.52 2.88
CA TYR A 86 -14.24 -4.07 1.53
C TYR A 86 -15.72 -4.08 1.16
N ARG A 87 -16.64 -4.09 2.14
CA ARG A 87 -18.08 -4.14 1.88
C ARG A 87 -18.80 -2.83 2.13
N ILE A 88 -18.46 -2.15 3.23
CA ILE A 88 -19.10 -0.89 3.61
C ILE A 88 -18.35 0.29 2.99
N GLY A 89 -17.05 0.13 2.70
CA GLY A 89 -16.22 1.19 2.14
C GLY A 89 -15.98 2.34 3.11
N MET A 90 -15.82 2.02 4.41
CA MET A 90 -15.50 3.02 5.44
C MET A 90 -14.12 3.62 5.19
N THR A 91 -14.00 4.93 5.41
CA THR A 91 -12.80 5.71 5.09
C THR A 91 -12.30 6.53 6.29
N ASP A 92 -12.69 6.13 7.51
CA ASP A 92 -12.33 6.85 8.72
C ASP A 92 -10.84 6.72 9.10
N GLN A 93 -10.37 7.63 9.98
CA GLN A 93 -8.97 7.73 10.39
C GLN A 93 -8.43 6.44 11.03
N LEU A 94 -9.26 5.71 11.79
CA LEU A 94 -8.82 4.51 12.48
C LEU A 94 -8.49 3.40 11.48
N LEU A 95 -9.38 3.17 10.52
CA LEU A 95 -9.18 2.19 9.45
C LEU A 95 -7.99 2.57 8.57
N PHE A 96 -7.84 3.85 8.24
CA PHE A 96 -6.68 4.34 7.51
C PHE A 96 -5.36 4.01 8.24
N ASN A 97 -5.27 4.29 9.54
CA ASN A 97 -4.09 3.97 10.34
C ASN A 97 -3.79 2.46 10.37
N ILE A 98 -4.83 1.61 10.41
CA ILE A 98 -4.67 0.15 10.30
C ILE A 98 -4.08 -0.23 8.94
N THR A 99 -4.54 0.37 7.84
CA THR A 99 -4.04 0.07 6.48
C THR A 99 -2.62 0.59 6.23
N LYS A 100 -2.13 1.54 7.00
CA LYS A 100 -0.71 1.98 6.96
C LYS A 100 0.22 0.89 7.49
N VAL A 101 -0.23 0.10 8.48
CA VAL A 101 0.57 -0.96 9.13
C VAL A 101 0.36 -2.31 8.44
N LEU A 102 -0.89 -2.65 8.10
CA LEU A 102 -1.23 -3.89 7.42
C LEU A 102 -1.16 -3.69 5.91
N PRO A 103 -0.42 -4.52 5.16
CA PRO A 103 -0.30 -4.43 3.71
C PRO A 103 -1.58 -4.96 3.02
N LEU A 104 -2.69 -4.27 3.23
CA LEU A 104 -3.97 -4.59 2.61
C LEU A 104 -4.01 -3.99 1.21
N SER A 105 -4.61 -4.73 0.27
CA SER A 105 -4.75 -4.30 -1.12
C SER A 105 -6.20 -3.93 -1.42
N VAL A 106 -6.41 -2.85 -2.16
CA VAL A 106 -7.74 -2.38 -2.60
C VAL A 106 -8.05 -2.82 -4.02
N ALA A 107 -7.02 -3.06 -4.82
CA ALA A 107 -7.09 -3.53 -6.20
C ALA A 107 -5.79 -4.22 -6.60
N ASN A 108 -5.77 -4.84 -7.78
CA ASN A 108 -4.58 -5.39 -8.43
C ASN A 108 -4.53 -4.89 -9.87
N VAL A 109 -3.38 -4.38 -10.30
CA VAL A 109 -3.14 -3.89 -11.66
C VAL A 109 -2.06 -4.74 -12.32
N ASP A 110 -2.50 -5.67 -13.18
CA ASP A 110 -1.61 -6.55 -13.95
C ASP A 110 -0.53 -7.23 -13.08
N GLY A 111 -0.93 -7.71 -11.89
CA GLY A 111 -0.08 -8.42 -10.94
C GLY A 111 0.58 -7.56 -9.86
N GLU A 112 0.48 -6.23 -9.92
CA GLU A 112 0.95 -5.34 -8.84
C GLU A 112 -0.22 -4.95 -7.93
N GLU A 113 -0.02 -5.11 -6.62
CA GLU A 113 -1.04 -4.82 -5.62
C GLU A 113 -1.16 -3.32 -5.34
N VAL A 114 -2.38 -2.79 -5.39
CA VAL A 114 -2.71 -1.41 -5.04
C VAL A 114 -2.92 -1.32 -3.54
N ARG A 115 -2.06 -0.59 -2.83
CA ARG A 115 -2.15 -0.47 -1.37
C ARG A 115 -3.40 0.29 -0.95
N PHE A 116 -4.14 -0.28 0.00
CA PHE A 116 -5.34 0.36 0.55
C PHE A 116 -5.03 1.70 1.20
N SER A 117 -3.87 1.81 1.87
CA SER A 117 -3.41 3.07 2.48
C SER A 117 -3.17 4.18 1.45
N ASP A 118 -2.64 3.87 0.26
CA ASP A 118 -2.42 4.88 -0.78
C ASP A 118 -3.77 5.39 -1.33
N TYR A 119 -4.72 4.50 -1.57
CA TYR A 119 -6.10 4.87 -1.94
C TYR A 119 -6.76 5.78 -0.89
N LEU A 120 -6.74 5.36 0.39
CA LEU A 120 -7.36 6.15 1.46
C LEU A 120 -6.67 7.51 1.67
N MET A 121 -5.35 7.56 1.54
CA MET A 121 -4.58 8.81 1.61
C MET A 121 -5.07 9.80 0.55
N LEU A 122 -5.17 9.36 -0.71
CA LEU A 122 -5.63 10.20 -1.82
C LEU A 122 -7.08 10.66 -1.64
N TYR A 123 -7.98 9.72 -1.32
CA TYR A 123 -9.39 10.04 -1.09
C TYR A 123 -9.57 11.06 0.03
N ARG A 124 -8.95 10.83 1.17
CA ARG A 124 -9.06 11.70 2.36
C ARG A 124 -8.46 13.08 2.10
N SER A 125 -7.34 13.14 1.40
CA SER A 125 -6.72 14.40 1.01
C SER A 125 -7.66 15.24 0.12
N SER A 126 -8.26 14.61 -0.88
CA SER A 126 -9.22 15.27 -1.76
C SER A 126 -10.46 15.75 -1.00
N MET A 127 -11.02 14.90 -0.14
CA MET A 127 -12.19 15.27 0.67
C MET A 127 -11.91 16.42 1.63
N THR A 128 -10.79 16.39 2.35
CA THR A 128 -10.38 17.49 3.24
C THR A 128 -10.25 18.79 2.48
N SER A 129 -9.66 18.76 1.28
CA SER A 129 -9.50 19.95 0.44
C SER A 129 -10.84 20.55 0.04
N ILE A 130 -11.80 19.70 -0.36
CA ILE A 130 -13.13 20.15 -0.78
C ILE A 130 -13.97 20.65 0.40
N GLU A 131 -14.00 19.92 1.50
CA GLU A 131 -14.71 20.34 2.71
C GLU A 131 -14.25 21.74 3.17
N ARG A 132 -12.96 22.03 3.01
CA ARG A 132 -12.41 23.35 3.32
C ARG A 132 -12.78 24.43 2.32
N GLN A 133 -12.78 24.11 1.03
CA GLN A 133 -13.09 25.10 -0.03
C GLN A 133 -14.58 25.40 -0.09
N SER A 134 -15.43 24.41 0.14
CA SER A 134 -16.87 24.50 -0.06
C SER A 134 -17.63 25.00 1.16
N GLY A 135 -17.05 24.84 2.36
CA GLY A 135 -17.76 25.19 3.60
C GLY A 135 -19.08 24.42 3.73
N SER A 136 -20.18 25.14 4.05
CA SER A 136 -21.51 24.56 4.19
C SER A 136 -22.40 24.71 2.94
N GLN A 137 -21.80 24.79 1.73
CA GLN A 137 -22.53 25.10 0.50
C GLN A 137 -23.22 23.90 -0.16
N PHE A 138 -22.87 22.67 0.23
CA PHE A 138 -23.48 21.46 -0.33
C PHE A 138 -24.58 20.89 0.58
N ASP A 139 -25.67 20.43 -0.02
CA ASP A 139 -26.63 19.58 0.66
C ASP A 139 -26.08 18.12 0.78
N GLU A 140 -26.72 17.30 1.63
CA GLU A 140 -26.26 15.94 1.92
C GLU A 140 -26.21 15.05 0.65
N SER A 141 -27.16 15.20 -0.27
CA SER A 141 -27.23 14.39 -1.49
C SER A 141 -26.11 14.72 -2.45
N SER A 142 -25.84 15.99 -2.70
CA SER A 142 -24.72 16.47 -3.53
C SER A 142 -23.38 16.05 -2.92
N PHE A 143 -23.30 15.97 -1.59
CA PHE A 143 -22.07 15.54 -0.90
C PHE A 143 -21.82 14.04 -1.04
N GLU A 144 -22.85 13.19 -1.07
CA GLU A 144 -22.72 11.74 -1.29
C GLU A 144 -22.28 11.43 -2.75
N GLU A 145 -22.83 12.13 -3.71
CA GLU A 145 -22.43 12.02 -5.12
C GLU A 145 -20.95 12.39 -5.29
N LEU A 146 -20.54 13.50 -4.71
CA LEU A 146 -19.17 13.98 -4.69
C LEU A 146 -18.21 12.97 -4.02
N ARG A 147 -18.61 12.39 -2.88
CA ARG A 147 -17.84 11.34 -2.21
C ARG A 147 -17.61 10.12 -3.10
N SER A 148 -18.61 9.70 -3.86
CA SER A 148 -18.50 8.57 -4.79
C SER A 148 -17.53 8.88 -5.93
N GLU A 149 -17.60 10.08 -6.51
CA GLU A 149 -16.70 10.54 -7.54
C GLU A 149 -15.24 10.58 -7.05
N TYR A 150 -15.01 11.15 -5.86
CA TYR A 150 -13.66 11.22 -5.30
C TYR A 150 -13.12 9.85 -4.86
N LYS A 151 -13.96 8.92 -4.42
CA LYS A 151 -13.56 7.53 -4.19
C LYS A 151 -13.08 6.89 -5.50
N ARG A 152 -13.82 7.07 -6.59
CA ARG A 152 -13.46 6.55 -7.91
C ARG A 152 -12.16 7.18 -8.44
N SER A 153 -12.04 8.50 -8.35
CA SER A 153 -10.83 9.22 -8.74
C SER A 153 -9.60 8.79 -7.96
N ALA A 154 -9.72 8.68 -6.63
CA ALA A 154 -8.64 8.24 -5.76
C ALA A 154 -8.22 6.79 -6.04
N LEU A 155 -9.18 5.88 -6.30
CA LEU A 155 -8.87 4.51 -6.66
C LEU A 155 -8.11 4.45 -8.00
N THR A 156 -8.61 5.14 -9.01
CA THR A 156 -7.95 5.21 -10.33
C THR A 156 -6.53 5.78 -10.24
N GLU A 157 -6.30 6.81 -9.41
CA GLU A 157 -4.95 7.37 -9.25
C GLU A 157 -4.04 6.42 -8.44
N ALA A 158 -4.56 5.73 -7.42
CA ALA A 158 -3.80 4.71 -6.71
C ALA A 158 -3.43 3.51 -7.63
N GLU A 159 -4.32 3.12 -8.53
CA GLU A 159 -4.05 2.11 -9.57
C GLU A 159 -2.94 2.54 -10.53
N LYS A 160 -2.95 3.82 -10.97
CA LYS A 160 -1.88 4.37 -11.80
C LYS A 160 -0.53 4.38 -11.07
N TYR A 161 -0.51 4.71 -9.76
CA TYR A 161 0.72 4.63 -8.98
C TYR A 161 1.23 3.19 -8.81
N ALA A 162 0.33 2.23 -8.64
CA ALA A 162 0.72 0.82 -8.60
C ALA A 162 1.28 0.38 -9.96
N TYR A 163 0.64 0.75 -11.07
CA TYR A 163 1.15 0.46 -12.40
C TYR A 163 2.52 1.11 -12.66
N ALA A 164 2.68 2.38 -12.30
CA ALA A 164 3.98 3.05 -12.38
C ALA A 164 5.05 2.34 -11.53
N THR A 165 4.69 1.90 -10.32
CA THR A 165 5.60 1.12 -9.46
C THR A 165 6.02 -0.20 -10.11
N LYS A 166 5.10 -0.90 -10.80
CA LYS A 166 5.39 -2.10 -11.56
C LYS A 166 6.40 -1.83 -12.68
N LEU A 167 6.14 -0.80 -13.49
CA LEU A 167 7.02 -0.42 -14.60
C LEU A 167 8.39 0.03 -14.08
N ALA A 168 8.44 0.80 -13.00
CA ALA A 168 9.67 1.22 -12.36
C ALA A 168 10.53 0.02 -11.94
N LYS A 169 9.93 -1.01 -11.33
CA LYS A 169 10.62 -2.27 -10.97
C LYS A 169 11.18 -3.00 -12.21
N ALA A 170 10.46 -2.97 -13.32
CA ALA A 170 10.89 -3.63 -14.55
C ALA A 170 12.04 -2.90 -15.26
N SER A 171 12.15 -1.59 -15.09
CA SER A 171 13.17 -0.72 -15.69
C SER A 171 14.27 -0.29 -14.70
N ASP A 172 14.33 -0.87 -13.49
CA ASP A 172 15.27 -0.47 -12.42
C ASP A 172 15.21 1.03 -12.06
N ILE A 173 14.05 1.67 -12.28
CA ILE A 173 13.81 3.06 -11.91
C ILE A 173 13.54 3.14 -10.41
N THR A 174 14.27 3.99 -9.71
CA THR A 174 14.14 4.22 -8.27
C THR A 174 13.99 5.70 -7.96
N VAL A 175 13.40 5.98 -6.80
CA VAL A 175 13.37 7.31 -6.20
C VAL A 175 13.99 7.19 -4.81
N SER A 176 15.03 7.98 -4.57
CA SER A 176 15.72 7.98 -3.28
C SER A 176 15.02 8.90 -2.27
N GLN A 177 15.36 8.75 -0.98
CA GLN A 177 14.84 9.65 0.05
C GLN A 177 15.35 11.09 -0.15
N GLU A 178 16.55 11.25 -0.68
CA GLU A 178 17.14 12.56 -1.01
C GLU A 178 16.36 13.25 -2.12
N GLU A 179 15.87 12.52 -3.12
CA GLU A 179 15.01 13.07 -4.17
C GLU A 179 13.65 13.51 -3.64
N VAL A 180 13.05 12.73 -2.74
CA VAL A 180 11.81 13.12 -2.06
C VAL A 180 12.02 14.37 -1.21
N ALA A 181 13.14 14.46 -0.47
CA ALA A 181 13.47 15.63 0.33
C ALA A 181 13.72 16.87 -0.56
N ALA A 182 14.43 16.70 -1.66
CA ALA A 182 14.67 17.80 -2.61
C ALA A 182 13.37 18.31 -3.23
N GLU A 183 12.44 17.40 -3.54
CA GLU A 183 11.12 17.77 -4.05
C GLU A 183 10.29 18.49 -2.98
N PHE A 184 10.35 18.04 -1.74
CA PHE A 184 9.74 18.73 -0.62
C PHE A 184 10.30 20.15 -0.45
N ASP A 185 11.63 20.32 -0.48
CA ASP A 185 12.30 21.62 -0.40
C ASP A 185 11.93 22.54 -1.58
N ARG A 186 11.73 21.98 -2.76
CA ARG A 186 11.21 22.70 -3.91
C ARG A 186 9.79 23.24 -3.64
N HIS A 187 8.94 22.43 -3.00
CA HIS A 187 7.57 22.83 -2.64
C HIS A 187 7.54 23.95 -1.58
N LEU A 188 8.52 24.04 -0.68
CA LEU A 188 8.64 25.17 0.25
C LEU A 188 8.77 26.50 -0.49
N LYS A 189 9.36 26.50 -1.69
CA LYS A 189 9.69 27.68 -2.50
C LYS A 189 8.74 27.94 -3.65
N ILE A 190 7.70 27.11 -3.82
CA ILE A 190 6.71 27.31 -4.89
C ILE A 190 6.06 28.70 -4.78
N GLY A 191 5.92 29.36 -5.90
CA GLY A 191 5.36 30.70 -5.99
C GLY A 191 6.28 31.79 -5.45
N GLY A 192 7.60 31.55 -5.40
CA GLY A 192 8.59 32.54 -4.95
C GLY A 192 8.47 32.91 -3.46
N ILE A 193 7.74 32.13 -2.67
CA ILE A 193 7.56 32.33 -1.22
C ILE A 193 8.45 31.30 -0.52
N ASP A 194 9.41 31.79 0.26
CA ASP A 194 10.25 30.95 1.10
C ASP A 194 9.50 30.61 2.39
N ARG A 195 8.96 29.39 2.47
CA ARG A 195 8.17 28.92 3.62
C ARG A 195 9.05 28.12 4.56
N SER A 196 8.84 28.27 5.86
CA SER A 196 9.45 27.35 6.82
C SER A 196 8.80 25.95 6.70
N GLU A 197 9.56 24.90 6.93
CA GLU A 197 9.07 23.53 6.93
C GLU A 197 7.84 23.36 7.84
N GLU A 198 7.93 23.83 9.10
CA GLU A 198 6.82 23.77 10.06
C GLU A 198 5.56 24.49 9.54
N GLY A 199 5.72 25.68 8.95
CA GLY A 199 4.61 26.45 8.39
C GLY A 199 3.96 25.74 7.20
N PHE A 200 4.77 25.12 6.34
CA PHE A 200 4.30 24.38 5.18
C PHE A 200 3.58 23.08 5.58
N ILE A 201 4.13 22.34 6.55
CA ILE A 201 3.45 21.13 7.09
C ILE A 201 2.07 21.50 7.65
N LYS A 202 1.94 22.59 8.41
CA LYS A 202 0.63 23.06 8.88
C LYS A 202 -0.33 23.41 7.75
N ILE A 203 0.16 23.96 6.65
CA ILE A 203 -0.67 24.23 5.46
C ILE A 203 -1.18 22.91 4.87
N ILE A 204 -0.32 21.89 4.75
CA ILE A 204 -0.67 20.57 4.21
C ILE A 204 -1.65 19.86 5.14
N GLU A 205 -1.39 19.80 6.43
CA GLU A 205 -2.29 19.23 7.43
C GLU A 205 -3.67 19.90 7.38
N ASN A 206 -3.67 21.22 7.33
CA ASN A 206 -4.90 21.99 7.32
C ASN A 206 -5.69 21.85 6.03
N ASN A 207 -5.09 21.86 4.86
CA ASN A 207 -5.78 21.91 3.57
C ASN A 207 -6.02 20.53 2.97
N PHE A 208 -5.18 19.56 3.31
CA PHE A 208 -5.21 18.22 2.71
C PHE A 208 -5.34 17.10 3.74
N GLY A 209 -5.27 17.40 5.04
CA GLY A 209 -5.37 16.38 6.10
C GLY A 209 -4.22 15.37 6.11
N LEU A 210 -3.08 15.70 5.50
CA LEU A 210 -1.90 14.84 5.40
C LEU A 210 -0.85 15.24 6.43
N ASP A 211 -0.27 14.27 7.13
CA ASP A 211 0.95 14.48 7.90
C ASP A 211 2.19 14.51 6.98
N LYS A 212 3.38 14.86 7.55
CA LYS A 212 4.63 14.92 6.79
C LYS A 212 4.95 13.59 6.09
N SER A 213 4.75 12.46 6.77
CA SER A 213 5.08 11.15 6.23
C SER A 213 4.15 10.73 5.09
N GLU A 214 2.89 11.11 5.17
CA GLU A 214 1.88 10.90 4.13
C GLU A 214 2.18 11.78 2.92
N TYR A 215 2.58 13.01 3.14
CA TYR A 215 2.99 13.91 2.08
C TYR A 215 4.26 13.42 1.36
N ASP A 216 5.26 12.95 2.10
CA ASP A 216 6.47 12.34 1.53
C ASP A 216 6.12 11.08 0.72
N ARG A 217 5.16 10.28 1.18
CA ARG A 217 4.66 9.13 0.42
C ARG A 217 4.01 9.57 -0.88
N MET A 218 3.21 10.61 -0.86
CA MET A 218 2.59 11.17 -2.06
C MET A 218 3.65 11.69 -3.04
N LEU A 219 4.66 12.44 -2.57
CA LEU A 219 5.79 12.90 -3.38
C LEU A 219 6.55 11.73 -4.01
N TYR A 220 6.84 10.69 -3.23
CA TYR A 220 7.49 9.49 -3.73
C TYR A 220 6.70 8.85 -4.89
N LEU A 221 5.38 8.69 -4.72
CA LEU A 221 4.53 8.09 -5.75
C LEU A 221 4.48 8.95 -7.02
N THR A 222 4.38 10.26 -6.85
CA THR A 222 4.38 11.23 -7.96
C THR A 222 5.71 11.19 -8.71
N LEU A 223 6.84 11.17 -8.01
CA LEU A 223 8.18 11.11 -8.61
C LEU A 223 8.41 9.79 -9.37
N ILE A 224 8.00 8.65 -8.81
CA ILE A 224 8.08 7.35 -9.50
C ILE A 224 7.29 7.41 -10.81
N LYS A 225 6.05 7.89 -10.76
CA LYS A 225 5.19 7.98 -11.93
C LYS A 225 5.82 8.90 -12.99
N ALA A 226 6.28 10.08 -12.60
CA ALA A 226 6.90 11.04 -13.53
C ALA A 226 8.18 10.47 -14.20
N LYS A 227 9.04 9.76 -13.45
CA LYS A 227 10.23 9.10 -14.01
C LYS A 227 9.85 8.01 -15.00
N VAL A 228 8.83 7.21 -14.69
CA VAL A 228 8.33 6.15 -15.57
C VAL A 228 7.73 6.74 -16.84
N GLU A 229 6.87 7.75 -16.72
CA GLU A 229 6.26 8.43 -17.87
C GLU A 229 7.31 8.97 -18.83
N MET A 230 8.36 9.58 -18.30
CA MET A 230 9.50 10.07 -19.08
C MET A 230 10.29 8.95 -19.76
N ASP A 231 10.50 7.82 -19.05
CA ASP A 231 11.31 6.68 -19.56
C ASP A 231 10.61 5.93 -20.70
N ILE A 232 9.32 5.62 -20.50
CA ILE A 232 8.57 4.80 -21.45
C ILE A 232 8.11 5.56 -22.69
N ASP A 233 7.96 6.89 -22.62
CA ASP A 233 7.47 7.69 -23.75
C ASP A 233 8.60 8.08 -24.71
N THR A 234 9.12 7.05 -25.39
CA THR A 234 10.15 7.25 -26.43
C THR A 234 9.66 8.11 -27.60
N ASN A 235 8.34 8.16 -27.85
CA ASN A 235 7.77 8.99 -28.89
C ASN A 235 7.83 10.48 -28.51
N ALA A 236 7.43 10.82 -27.29
CA ALA A 236 7.55 12.20 -26.79
C ALA A 236 9.00 12.70 -26.83
N ASN A 237 9.97 11.82 -26.51
CA ASN A 237 11.39 12.16 -26.61
C ASN A 237 11.82 12.46 -28.04
N LYS A 238 11.36 11.67 -29.04
CA LYS A 238 11.62 11.91 -30.46
C LYS A 238 11.00 13.22 -30.94
N ILE A 239 9.73 13.49 -30.55
CA ILE A 239 9.05 14.74 -30.90
C ILE A 239 9.79 15.92 -30.27
N ALA A 240 10.19 15.85 -28.98
CA ALA A 240 10.94 16.91 -28.34
C ALA A 240 12.28 17.20 -29.04
N SER A 241 13.02 16.17 -29.47
CA SER A 241 14.23 16.36 -30.25
C SER A 241 13.96 16.99 -31.63
N ARG A 242 12.81 16.67 -32.22
CA ARG A 242 12.37 17.31 -33.46
C ARG A 242 12.01 18.78 -33.25
N VAL A 243 11.35 19.12 -32.13
CA VAL A 243 11.10 20.52 -31.73
C VAL A 243 12.41 21.29 -31.59
N GLU A 244 13.44 20.73 -30.92
CA GLU A 244 14.75 21.37 -30.79
C GLU A 244 15.37 21.68 -32.17
N THR A 245 15.32 20.72 -33.08
CA THR A 245 15.86 20.89 -34.45
C THR A 245 15.09 21.97 -35.21
N LEU A 246 13.76 21.91 -35.19
CA LEU A 246 12.92 22.87 -35.91
C LEU A 246 13.04 24.28 -35.33
N LEU A 247 13.15 24.45 -34.01
CA LEU A 247 13.40 25.77 -33.42
C LEU A 247 14.73 26.36 -33.87
N ALA A 248 15.77 25.54 -33.97
CA ALA A 248 17.08 25.98 -34.45
C ALA A 248 17.02 26.39 -35.95
N GLU A 249 16.32 25.62 -36.78
CA GLU A 249 16.17 25.86 -38.23
C GLU A 249 15.29 27.06 -38.53
N ASN A 250 14.25 27.31 -37.72
CA ASN A 250 13.29 28.41 -37.93
C ASN A 250 13.61 29.68 -37.10
N GLY A 251 14.82 29.82 -36.58
CA GLY A 251 15.22 31.03 -35.84
C GLY A 251 14.40 31.25 -34.55
N ASN A 252 14.05 30.17 -33.86
CA ASN A 252 13.21 30.18 -32.65
C ASN A 252 11.78 30.76 -32.90
N ASP A 253 11.20 30.49 -34.07
CA ASP A 253 9.79 30.78 -34.34
C ASP A 253 8.93 29.60 -33.83
N TYR A 254 8.41 29.76 -32.64
CA TYR A 254 7.58 28.73 -31.94
C TYR A 254 6.28 28.44 -32.68
N LYS A 255 5.68 29.48 -33.28
CA LYS A 255 4.43 29.31 -34.03
C LYS A 255 4.67 28.54 -35.34
N ALA A 256 5.72 28.85 -36.06
CA ALA A 256 6.08 28.09 -37.27
C ALA A 256 6.37 26.61 -36.97
N VAL A 257 6.99 26.30 -35.81
CA VAL A 257 7.22 24.92 -35.35
C VAL A 257 5.88 24.26 -34.99
N ALA A 258 4.97 24.99 -34.33
CA ALA A 258 3.65 24.46 -34.00
C ALA A 258 2.82 24.16 -35.25
N ASP A 259 2.83 25.03 -36.21
CA ASP A 259 2.14 24.83 -37.49
C ASP A 259 2.68 23.59 -38.27
N GLN A 260 3.97 23.25 -38.11
CA GLN A 260 4.59 22.05 -38.71
C GLN A 260 4.28 20.77 -38.00
N LEU A 261 4.16 20.79 -36.65
CA LEU A 261 3.98 19.59 -35.81
C LEU A 261 2.50 19.30 -35.49
N GLY A 262 1.62 20.32 -35.61
CA GLY A 262 0.19 20.16 -35.39
C GLY A 262 -0.15 19.53 -34.02
N ASP A 263 -0.98 18.51 -34.06
CA ASP A 263 -1.50 17.84 -32.84
C ASP A 263 -0.44 17.02 -32.05
N GLU A 264 0.80 16.91 -32.56
CA GLU A 264 1.89 16.24 -31.84
C GLU A 264 2.36 17.05 -30.62
N ILE A 265 2.05 18.38 -30.59
CA ILE A 265 2.47 19.30 -29.54
C ILE A 265 1.31 20.21 -29.13
N ILE A 266 1.47 20.90 -28.01
CA ILE A 266 0.56 21.96 -27.58
C ILE A 266 1.35 23.26 -27.57
N TYR A 267 0.87 24.24 -28.36
CA TYR A 267 1.42 25.59 -28.39
C TYR A 267 0.53 26.52 -27.58
N GLU A 268 1.13 27.33 -26.73
CA GLU A 268 0.43 28.29 -25.87
C GLU A 268 1.17 29.63 -25.81
N GLU A 269 0.40 30.72 -25.83
CA GLU A 269 0.86 32.09 -25.58
C GLU A 269 0.21 32.59 -24.29
N THR A 270 0.96 33.32 -23.45
CA THR A 270 0.37 33.98 -22.28
C THR A 270 -0.59 35.12 -22.65
N GLY A 271 -0.38 35.70 -23.81
CA GLY A 271 -1.20 36.82 -24.30
C GLY A 271 -1.06 38.11 -23.49
N GLY A 272 -0.04 38.21 -22.67
CA GLY A 272 0.28 39.32 -21.80
C GLY A 272 1.12 38.91 -20.57
N LEU A 273 1.44 39.89 -19.75
CA LEU A 273 2.22 39.65 -18.54
C LEU A 273 1.44 38.81 -17.53
N VAL A 274 2.06 37.74 -17.06
CA VAL A 274 1.58 36.85 -15.99
C VAL A 274 2.63 36.78 -14.87
N ASP A 275 2.18 36.54 -13.66
CA ASP A 275 3.08 36.43 -12.49
C ASP A 275 4.11 35.30 -12.72
N SER A 276 5.40 35.60 -12.54
CA SER A 276 6.49 34.61 -12.68
C SER A 276 6.40 33.45 -11.69
N ARG A 277 5.56 33.58 -10.68
CA ARG A 277 5.28 32.58 -9.64
C ARG A 277 4.10 31.66 -10.00
N ASN A 278 3.51 31.79 -11.18
CA ASN A 278 2.42 30.91 -11.60
C ASN A 278 2.81 29.43 -11.53
N ILE A 279 1.85 28.63 -11.06
CA ILE A 279 1.99 27.16 -11.00
C ILE A 279 1.50 26.60 -12.35
N ASP A 280 2.36 26.71 -13.36
CA ASP A 280 2.08 26.36 -14.76
C ASP A 280 3.03 25.29 -15.32
N GLY A 281 3.47 24.37 -14.45
CA GLY A 281 4.49 23.39 -14.80
C GLY A 281 5.90 23.92 -14.82
N GLY A 282 6.11 25.15 -14.32
CA GLY A 282 7.40 25.82 -14.23
C GLY A 282 7.73 26.73 -15.40
N ARG A 283 6.81 26.94 -16.34
CA ARG A 283 7.02 27.76 -17.55
C ARG A 283 7.33 29.22 -17.22
N ALA A 284 6.51 29.83 -16.37
CA ALA A 284 6.70 31.23 -15.97
C ALA A 284 8.02 31.43 -15.21
N SER A 285 8.38 30.51 -14.32
CA SER A 285 9.64 30.56 -13.59
C SER A 285 10.86 30.34 -14.48
N GLU A 286 10.73 29.50 -15.52
CA GLU A 286 11.80 29.30 -16.51
C GLU A 286 11.93 30.52 -17.43
N ALA A 287 10.80 31.08 -17.89
CA ALA A 287 10.79 32.32 -18.66
C ALA A 287 11.48 33.49 -17.92
N MET A 288 11.29 33.59 -16.61
CA MET A 288 11.91 34.65 -15.79
C MET A 288 13.43 34.64 -15.81
N LYS A 289 14.07 33.48 -16.05
CA LYS A 289 15.53 33.33 -16.15
C LYS A 289 16.12 33.81 -17.47
N LEU A 290 15.27 33.96 -18.50
CA LEU A 290 15.67 34.30 -19.88
C LEU A 290 15.74 35.82 -20.08
N GLU A 291 16.46 36.24 -21.11
CA GLU A 291 16.36 37.60 -21.65
C GLU A 291 15.29 37.70 -22.76
N PRO A 292 14.68 38.87 -22.99
CA PRO A 292 13.66 39.05 -24.03
C PRO A 292 14.18 38.57 -25.40
N GLY A 293 13.40 37.66 -26.02
CA GLY A 293 13.76 36.98 -27.28
C GLY A 293 14.54 35.67 -27.09
N GLU A 294 15.02 35.39 -25.92
CA GLU A 294 15.73 34.15 -25.64
C GLU A 294 14.77 32.96 -25.43
N SER A 295 15.22 31.78 -25.79
CA SER A 295 14.50 30.51 -25.65
C SER A 295 15.19 29.62 -24.63
N SER A 296 14.39 28.91 -23.82
CA SER A 296 14.91 27.84 -22.96
C SER A 296 15.36 26.65 -23.79
N GLY A 297 16.24 25.82 -23.24
CA GLY A 297 16.36 24.43 -23.68
C GLY A 297 15.14 23.61 -23.27
N ARG A 298 15.11 22.32 -23.68
CA ARG A 298 14.12 21.36 -23.23
C ARG A 298 14.22 21.15 -21.72
N PHE A 299 13.08 21.22 -21.03
CA PHE A 299 12.99 20.83 -19.63
C PHE A 299 11.74 19.99 -19.37
N VAL A 300 11.79 19.17 -18.32
CA VAL A 300 10.62 18.39 -17.89
C VAL A 300 9.75 19.29 -17.03
N SER A 301 8.45 19.27 -17.31
CA SER A 301 7.45 19.96 -16.50
C SER A 301 7.54 19.59 -15.02
N MET A 302 7.34 20.56 -14.15
CA MET A 302 7.20 20.32 -12.69
C MET A 302 6.03 19.37 -12.36
N ASN A 303 5.02 19.26 -13.24
CA ASN A 303 3.90 18.36 -13.10
C ASN A 303 4.20 16.93 -13.60
N GLY A 304 5.36 16.72 -14.25
CA GLY A 304 5.74 15.45 -14.84
C GLY A 304 4.93 15.04 -16.09
N ASP A 305 4.23 16.00 -16.73
CA ASP A 305 3.25 15.74 -17.78
C ASP A 305 3.76 15.98 -19.22
N GLY A 306 5.06 16.21 -19.39
CA GLY A 306 5.68 16.40 -20.69
C GLY A 306 6.98 17.17 -20.67
N TYR A 307 7.54 17.35 -21.88
CA TYR A 307 8.65 18.27 -22.12
C TYR A 307 8.11 19.64 -22.49
N TYR A 308 8.78 20.68 -21.99
CA TYR A 308 8.46 22.06 -22.29
C TYR A 308 9.64 22.80 -22.93
N PHE A 309 9.28 23.76 -23.75
CA PHE A 309 10.15 24.81 -24.33
C PHE A 309 9.46 26.14 -24.11
N VAL A 310 10.21 27.17 -23.73
CA VAL A 310 9.67 28.48 -23.45
C VAL A 310 10.53 29.54 -24.15
N LYS A 311 9.92 30.55 -24.73
CA LYS A 311 10.57 31.76 -25.27
C LYS A 311 10.01 32.99 -24.57
N LEU A 312 10.88 33.77 -23.95
CA LEU A 312 10.48 35.02 -23.34
C LEU A 312 10.21 36.10 -24.38
N ILE A 313 9.08 36.76 -24.27
CA ILE A 313 8.71 37.93 -25.10
C ILE A 313 9.11 39.21 -24.39
N LYS A 314 8.69 39.39 -23.15
CA LYS A 314 9.06 40.52 -22.28
C LYS A 314 8.95 40.12 -20.80
N LYS A 315 9.63 40.82 -19.94
CA LYS A 315 9.53 40.64 -18.48
C LYS A 315 9.59 41.96 -17.73
N THR A 316 9.07 41.96 -16.52
CA THR A 316 9.27 42.92 -15.44
C THR A 316 10.03 42.26 -14.29
N ASP A 317 10.13 42.93 -13.14
CA ASP A 317 10.75 42.32 -11.96
C ASP A 317 9.99 41.10 -11.41
N SER A 318 8.69 40.97 -11.70
CA SER A 318 7.84 39.90 -11.14
C SER A 318 6.92 39.23 -12.14
N GLU A 319 6.84 39.71 -13.38
CA GLU A 319 5.91 39.19 -14.39
C GLU A 319 6.65 38.86 -15.69
N VAL A 320 6.14 37.90 -16.42
CA VAL A 320 6.68 37.42 -17.71
C VAL A 320 5.57 37.28 -18.74
N ASP A 321 5.89 37.59 -20.01
CA ASP A 321 5.08 37.29 -21.17
C ASP A 321 5.89 36.36 -22.07
N PHE A 322 5.38 35.16 -22.37
CA PHE A 322 6.12 34.14 -23.07
C PHE A 322 5.22 33.31 -24.00
N VAL A 323 5.86 32.61 -24.91
CA VAL A 323 5.24 31.52 -25.69
C VAL A 323 5.87 30.19 -25.26
N SER A 324 5.11 29.13 -25.33
CA SER A 324 5.58 27.80 -24.98
C SER A 324 5.12 26.70 -25.94
N ILE A 325 5.94 25.67 -26.07
CA ILE A 325 5.60 24.41 -26.71
C ILE A 325 5.66 23.32 -25.64
N LYS A 326 4.60 22.52 -25.53
CA LYS A 326 4.54 21.32 -24.70
C LYS A 326 4.50 20.09 -25.59
N VAL A 327 5.37 19.12 -25.33
CA VAL A 327 5.30 17.76 -25.87
C VAL A 327 4.78 16.85 -24.76
N PRO A 328 3.49 16.48 -24.79
CA PRO A 328 2.87 15.73 -23.68
C PRO A 328 3.37 14.28 -23.60
N PHE A 329 3.47 13.74 -22.39
CA PHE A 329 3.63 12.31 -22.18
C PHE A 329 2.27 11.64 -22.34
N THR A 330 2.15 10.68 -23.24
CA THR A 330 0.89 10.02 -23.59
C THR A 330 0.94 8.50 -23.46
N GLU A 331 2.13 7.92 -23.48
CA GLU A 331 2.30 6.47 -23.57
C GLU A 331 1.80 5.75 -22.30
N PHE A 332 2.07 6.29 -21.13
CA PHE A 332 1.59 5.72 -19.86
C PHE A 332 0.05 5.66 -19.81
N ALA A 333 -0.61 6.75 -20.20
CA ALA A 333 -2.07 6.80 -20.20
C ALA A 333 -2.68 5.81 -21.20
N LYS A 334 -2.07 5.64 -22.38
CA LYS A 334 -2.50 4.64 -23.39
C LYS A 334 -2.34 3.21 -22.86
N GLN A 335 -1.19 2.90 -22.28
CA GLN A 335 -0.95 1.57 -21.71
C GLN A 335 -1.90 1.27 -20.57
N PHE A 336 -2.15 2.24 -19.68
CA PHE A 336 -3.09 2.07 -18.57
C PHE A 336 -4.53 1.88 -19.07
N ALA A 337 -4.97 2.62 -20.08
CA ALA A 337 -6.28 2.43 -20.71
C ALA A 337 -6.42 1.01 -21.30
N THR A 338 -5.41 0.53 -22.01
CA THR A 338 -5.37 -0.84 -22.55
C THR A 338 -5.48 -1.89 -21.46
N LEU A 339 -4.81 -1.71 -20.31
CA LEU A 339 -4.95 -2.65 -19.18
C LEU A 339 -6.39 -2.71 -18.65
N LYS A 340 -7.07 -1.57 -18.63
CA LYS A 340 -8.48 -1.50 -18.22
C LYS A 340 -9.39 -2.22 -19.23
N GLU A 341 -9.19 -2.02 -20.51
CA GLU A 341 -9.93 -2.67 -21.60
C GLU A 341 -9.68 -4.19 -21.62
N ASP A 342 -8.46 -4.64 -21.36
CA ASP A 342 -8.06 -6.04 -21.31
C ASP A 342 -8.53 -6.76 -20.02
N GLY A 343 -9.19 -6.06 -19.08
CA GLY A 343 -9.62 -6.61 -17.80
C GLY A 343 -8.48 -7.02 -16.87
N LYS A 344 -7.32 -6.39 -16.99
CA LYS A 344 -6.14 -6.65 -16.17
C LYS A 344 -6.11 -5.86 -14.86
N ILE A 345 -7.14 -5.04 -14.63
CA ILE A 345 -7.36 -4.34 -13.37
C ILE A 345 -8.49 -5.05 -12.63
N SER A 346 -8.21 -5.48 -11.41
CA SER A 346 -9.18 -6.16 -10.53
C SER A 346 -9.36 -5.36 -9.26
N GLU A 347 -10.52 -4.75 -9.08
CA GLU A 347 -10.88 -3.99 -7.88
C GLU A 347 -11.49 -4.91 -6.82
N TYR A 348 -11.09 -4.75 -5.55
CA TYR A 348 -11.58 -5.56 -4.42
C TYR A 348 -12.70 -4.87 -3.64
N ILE A 349 -12.92 -3.58 -3.90
CA ILE A 349 -14.02 -2.79 -3.34
C ILE A 349 -14.99 -2.42 -4.47
N ASN A 350 -16.26 -2.22 -4.11
CA ASN A 350 -17.26 -1.77 -5.06
C ASN A 350 -17.48 -0.26 -4.89
N ILE A 351 -17.06 0.51 -5.88
CA ILE A 351 -17.34 1.95 -5.96
C ILE A 351 -18.22 2.14 -7.19
N ALA A 352 -19.36 2.81 -7.02
CA ALA A 352 -20.23 3.17 -8.14
C ALA A 352 -19.43 3.94 -9.19
N ASP A 353 -19.61 3.61 -10.47
CA ASP A 353 -19.05 4.39 -11.57
C ASP A 353 -20.07 5.47 -11.97
N PRO A 354 -19.81 6.75 -11.65
CA PRO A 354 -20.76 7.83 -11.95
C PRO A 354 -21.05 7.97 -13.45
N ALA A 355 -20.15 7.49 -14.30
CA ALA A 355 -20.36 7.49 -15.76
C ALA A 355 -21.32 6.41 -16.25
N ALA A 356 -21.59 5.37 -15.45
CA ALA A 356 -22.49 4.26 -15.82
C ALA A 356 -23.97 4.58 -15.55
N GLU A 357 -24.28 5.64 -14.81
CA GLU A 357 -25.65 6.00 -14.42
C GLU A 357 -26.31 7.07 -15.32
N ILE A 358 -25.61 7.57 -16.34
CA ILE A 358 -26.24 8.47 -17.32
C ILE A 358 -27.03 7.59 -18.30
N PRO A 359 -28.37 7.51 -18.21
CA PRO A 359 -29.17 6.85 -19.21
C PRO A 359 -28.91 7.55 -20.53
N GLN A 360 -28.41 6.84 -21.54
CA GLN A 360 -28.41 7.36 -22.89
C GLN A 360 -29.88 7.64 -23.22
N SER A 361 -30.27 8.89 -23.15
CA SER A 361 -31.59 9.35 -23.65
C SER A 361 -31.65 9.07 -25.14
N GLU A 362 -32.48 8.07 -25.49
CA GLU A 362 -32.90 7.79 -26.86
C GLU A 362 -33.54 9.03 -27.50
#